data_ff010f00d1e201bc98d531e131ac1dbf
#
_entry.id   ff010f00d1e201bc98d531e131ac1dbf
#
_cell.length_a   1.000
_cell.length_b   1.000
_cell.length_c   1.000
_cell.angle_alpha   90.00
_cell.angle_beta   90.00
_cell.angle_gamma   90.00
#
_symmetry.space_group_name_H-M   'P 1'
#
loop_
_entity.id
_entity.type
_entity.pdbx_description
1 polymer ?
#
loop_
_entity_poly.entity_id
_entity_poly.type
_entity_poly.pdbx_seq_one_letter_code
_entity_poly.pdbx_strand_id
1 'polypeptide(L)'
;MRFIYHIILSLALVSCGYSMRGNINLPDDIRMISLNSESYSPLLISITENLKNSNINVTDSKNKNLYRINILSESFKRRQLSINASGRVNEYEIIYDLSFEISPPNMKSVLETITLYRDYSFDEYNIMVNSDTEEQIRKEMVATSAALIYNRLNALTNKSN
;
A
#
# COMPACT_ATOMS: atom_id res chain seq x y z
N MET A 1 -27.86 -39.59 14.82
CA MET A 1 -28.06 -38.13 14.91
C MET A 1 -26.83 -37.36 15.39
N ARG A 2 -26.06 -37.82 16.38
CA ARG A 2 -24.86 -37.12 16.89
C ARG A 2 -23.75 -36.96 15.85
N PHE A 3 -23.55 -37.88 14.90
CA PHE A 3 -22.56 -37.79 13.81
C PHE A 3 -22.86 -36.68 12.79
N ILE A 4 -24.14 -36.41 12.52
CA ILE A 4 -24.55 -35.37 11.58
C ILE A 4 -24.20 -33.98 12.12
N TYR A 5 -24.32 -33.75 13.44
CA TYR A 5 -23.93 -32.49 14.06
C TYR A 5 -22.42 -32.19 13.93
N HIS A 6 -21.57 -33.23 14.02
CA HIS A 6 -20.12 -33.06 13.87
C HIS A 6 -19.73 -32.75 12.41
N ILE A 7 -20.43 -33.32 11.43
CA ILE A 7 -20.22 -33.04 10.02
C ILE A 7 -20.65 -31.61 9.68
N ILE A 8 -21.81 -31.17 10.16
CA ILE A 8 -22.29 -29.81 9.96
C ILE A 8 -21.36 -28.77 10.61
N LEU A 9 -20.87 -29.08 11.82
CA LEU A 9 -19.92 -28.22 12.53
C LEU A 9 -18.55 -28.13 11.82
N SER A 10 -18.07 -29.24 11.23
CA SER A 10 -16.84 -29.26 10.42
C SER A 10 -16.99 -28.47 9.11
N LEU A 11 -18.15 -28.52 8.46
CA LEU A 11 -18.40 -27.72 7.24
C LEU A 11 -18.48 -26.23 7.53
N ALA A 12 -18.97 -25.82 8.71
CA ALA A 12 -19.03 -24.41 9.10
C ALA A 12 -17.63 -23.78 9.33
N LEU A 13 -16.62 -24.58 9.65
CA LEU A 13 -15.24 -24.11 9.87
C LEU A 13 -14.47 -23.86 8.56
N VAL A 14 -14.91 -24.41 7.42
CA VAL A 14 -14.26 -24.22 6.09
C VAL A 14 -14.73 -22.94 5.41
N SER A 15 -15.79 -22.29 5.90
CA SER A 15 -16.40 -21.08 5.32
C SER A 15 -15.63 -19.78 5.63
N CYS A 16 -14.48 -19.85 6.33
CA CYS A 16 -13.64 -18.68 6.52
C CYS A 16 -12.84 -18.47 5.23
N GLY A 17 -13.38 -17.69 4.29
CA GLY A 17 -12.70 -17.26 3.06
C GLY A 17 -11.51 -16.37 3.37
N TYR A 18 -10.44 -16.93 3.92
CA TYR A 18 -9.17 -16.24 4.09
C TYR A 18 -8.53 -16.05 2.72
N SER A 19 -8.69 -14.87 2.15
CA SER A 19 -7.93 -14.43 0.98
C SER A 19 -6.61 -13.84 1.46
N MET A 20 -5.49 -14.41 1.03
CA MET A 20 -4.17 -13.83 1.30
C MET A 20 -4.14 -12.39 0.78
N ARG A 21 -3.93 -11.43 1.67
CA ARG A 21 -3.59 -10.06 1.28
C ARG A 21 -2.25 -10.12 0.55
N GLY A 22 -2.25 -9.80 -0.76
CA GLY A 22 -0.99 -9.72 -1.51
C GLY A 22 -1.09 -10.08 -3.00
N ASN A 23 -2.16 -10.70 -3.47
CA ASN A 23 -2.34 -10.89 -4.89
C ASN A 23 -2.85 -9.59 -5.54
N ILE A 24 -2.01 -9.03 -6.40
CA ILE A 24 -2.40 -7.94 -7.28
C ILE A 24 -3.30 -8.55 -8.35
N ASN A 25 -4.61 -8.38 -8.21
CA ASN A 25 -5.57 -8.78 -9.24
C ASN A 25 -5.69 -7.66 -10.29
N LEU A 26 -4.72 -7.57 -11.17
CA LEU A 26 -4.86 -6.78 -12.40
C LEU A 26 -5.40 -7.67 -13.52
N PRO A 27 -6.15 -7.11 -14.50
CA PRO A 27 -6.61 -7.84 -15.66
C PRO A 27 -5.45 -8.51 -16.40
N ASP A 28 -5.67 -9.72 -16.95
CA ASP A 28 -4.65 -10.56 -17.58
C ASP A 28 -4.02 -9.94 -18.84
N ASP A 29 -4.64 -8.91 -19.39
CA ASP A 29 -4.14 -8.15 -20.54
C ASP A 29 -3.04 -7.16 -20.16
N ILE A 30 -2.90 -6.80 -18.88
CA ILE A 30 -1.85 -5.91 -18.39
C ILE A 30 -0.56 -6.70 -18.16
N ARG A 31 0.30 -6.76 -19.17
CA ARG A 31 1.60 -7.44 -19.14
C ARG A 31 2.76 -6.51 -18.76
N MET A 32 2.56 -5.21 -18.88
CA MET A 32 3.60 -4.21 -18.67
C MET A 32 2.99 -2.90 -18.15
N ILE A 33 3.65 -2.32 -17.15
CA ILE A 33 3.31 -1.03 -16.56
C ILE A 33 4.54 -0.13 -16.58
N SER A 34 4.35 1.14 -16.94
CA SER A 34 5.37 2.15 -16.76
C SER A 34 5.27 2.74 -15.35
N LEU A 35 6.38 2.72 -14.63
CA LEU A 35 6.46 3.22 -13.26
C LEU A 35 7.63 4.19 -13.13
N ASN A 36 7.36 5.42 -12.70
CA ASN A 36 8.35 6.48 -12.59
C ASN A 36 8.22 7.22 -11.27
N SER A 37 9.32 7.78 -10.80
CA SER A 37 9.38 8.74 -9.70
C SER A 37 10.48 9.77 -9.98
N GLU A 38 10.25 11.02 -9.60
CA GLU A 38 11.25 12.09 -9.74
C GLU A 38 12.33 12.04 -8.65
N SER A 39 12.05 11.35 -7.55
CA SER A 39 12.96 11.20 -6.41
C SER A 39 12.99 9.77 -5.90
N TYR A 40 13.88 9.51 -4.93
CA TYR A 40 13.88 8.23 -4.22
C TYR A 40 12.52 7.98 -3.58
N SER A 41 11.96 6.81 -3.84
CA SER A 41 10.62 6.42 -3.39
C SER A 41 10.61 4.97 -2.91
N PRO A 42 10.44 4.74 -1.60
CA PRO A 42 10.18 3.40 -1.05
C PRO A 42 8.95 2.74 -1.69
N LEU A 43 7.93 3.54 -2.01
CA LEU A 43 6.73 3.06 -2.68
C LEU A 43 7.03 2.53 -4.08
N LEU A 44 7.86 3.20 -4.87
CA LEU A 44 8.27 2.74 -6.20
C LEU A 44 8.96 1.37 -6.11
N ILE A 45 9.84 1.17 -5.14
CA ILE A 45 10.52 -0.10 -4.90
C ILE A 45 9.48 -1.18 -4.57
N SER A 46 8.59 -0.92 -3.61
CA SER A 46 7.55 -1.85 -3.19
C SER A 46 6.61 -2.24 -4.34
N ILE A 47 6.15 -1.27 -5.14
CA ILE A 47 5.29 -1.52 -6.30
C ILE A 47 6.04 -2.36 -7.34
N THR A 48 7.32 -2.03 -7.62
CA THR A 48 8.13 -2.75 -8.61
C THR A 48 8.28 -4.23 -8.23
N GLU A 49 8.59 -4.51 -6.98
CA GLU A 49 8.74 -5.89 -6.48
C GLU A 49 7.42 -6.67 -6.56
N ASN A 50 6.33 -6.05 -6.13
CA ASN A 50 5.01 -6.67 -6.17
C ASN A 50 4.54 -6.97 -7.58
N LEU A 51 4.73 -6.06 -8.54
CA LEU A 51 4.39 -6.26 -9.95
C LEU A 51 5.23 -7.39 -10.58
N LYS A 52 6.54 -7.42 -10.30
CA LYS A 52 7.42 -8.51 -10.75
C LYS A 52 6.98 -9.87 -10.21
N ASN A 53 6.62 -9.94 -8.94
CA ASN A 53 6.12 -11.17 -8.30
C ASN A 53 4.79 -11.64 -8.91
N SER A 54 4.03 -10.73 -9.53
CA SER A 54 2.79 -11.01 -10.26
C SER A 54 3.00 -11.21 -11.77
N ASN A 55 4.24 -11.43 -12.23
CA ASN A 55 4.63 -11.59 -13.64
C ASN A 55 4.27 -10.39 -14.54
N ILE A 56 4.22 -9.19 -13.98
CA ILE A 56 4.00 -7.94 -14.71
C ILE A 56 5.35 -7.23 -14.86
N ASN A 57 5.73 -6.94 -16.10
CA ASN A 57 6.97 -6.23 -16.38
C ASN A 57 6.85 -4.75 -16.02
N VAL A 58 7.87 -4.21 -15.40
CA VAL A 58 7.97 -2.78 -15.07
C VAL A 58 8.98 -2.13 -16.00
N THR A 59 8.63 -0.98 -16.55
CA THR A 59 9.48 -0.16 -17.42
C THR A 59 9.41 1.31 -17.01
N ASP A 60 10.40 2.09 -17.38
CA ASP A 60 10.42 3.55 -17.27
C ASP A 60 9.99 4.26 -18.56
N SER A 61 9.56 3.49 -19.56
CA SER A 61 9.18 3.98 -20.88
C SER A 61 8.01 4.97 -20.80
N LYS A 62 8.13 6.09 -21.52
CA LYS A 62 7.05 7.08 -21.69
C LYS A 62 6.02 6.70 -22.76
N ASN A 63 5.91 5.41 -23.11
CA ASN A 63 4.97 4.93 -24.12
C ASN A 63 3.52 5.17 -23.65
N LYS A 64 2.75 5.90 -24.46
CA LYS A 64 1.35 6.26 -24.15
C LYS A 64 0.36 5.09 -24.22
N ASN A 65 0.76 3.98 -24.81
CA ASN A 65 -0.05 2.78 -24.91
C ASN A 65 0.04 1.87 -23.66
N LEU A 66 0.84 2.27 -22.66
CA LEU A 66 0.97 1.56 -21.39
C LEU A 66 0.21 2.30 -20.28
N TYR A 67 -0.27 1.57 -19.30
CA TYR A 67 -0.63 2.15 -18.01
C TYR A 67 0.63 2.74 -17.37
N ARG A 68 0.55 3.99 -16.97
CA ARG A 68 1.67 4.68 -16.33
C ARG A 68 1.27 5.15 -14.95
N ILE A 69 2.17 4.93 -14.01
CA ILE A 69 2.07 5.43 -12.64
C ILE A 69 3.29 6.32 -12.41
N ASN A 70 3.05 7.60 -12.14
CA ASN A 70 4.09 8.56 -11.80
C ASN A 70 3.94 8.97 -10.34
N ILE A 71 4.94 8.70 -9.51
CA ILE A 71 5.01 9.20 -8.15
C ILE A 71 5.59 10.61 -8.21
N LEU A 72 4.77 11.60 -7.86
CA LEU A 72 5.14 13.02 -7.93
C LEU A 72 5.78 13.50 -6.64
N SER A 73 5.25 13.06 -5.50
CA SER A 73 5.85 13.34 -4.19
C SER A 73 5.52 12.25 -3.20
N GLU A 74 6.49 11.91 -2.37
CA GLU A 74 6.37 10.97 -1.27
C GLU A 74 7.12 11.51 -0.07
N SER A 75 6.46 11.64 1.07
CA SER A 75 7.10 12.15 2.28
C SER A 75 6.54 11.54 3.55
N PHE A 76 7.43 11.37 4.53
CA PHE A 76 7.10 11.01 5.88
C PHE A 76 7.40 12.17 6.82
N LYS A 77 6.47 12.48 7.69
CA LYS A 77 6.63 13.45 8.77
C LYS A 77 6.32 12.77 10.09
N ARG A 78 7.01 13.17 11.14
CA ARG A 78 6.70 12.76 12.50
C ARG A 78 6.31 13.99 13.30
N ARG A 79 5.20 13.92 14.02
CA ARG A 79 4.79 14.94 14.98
C ARG A 79 4.53 14.32 16.35
N GLN A 80 4.71 15.11 17.37
CA GLN A 80 4.33 14.76 18.73
C GLN A 80 2.83 14.77 18.84
N LEU A 81 2.25 13.65 19.33
CA LEU A 81 0.81 13.49 19.49
C LEU A 81 0.37 13.80 20.92
N SER A 82 1.07 13.26 21.92
CA SER A 82 0.76 13.48 23.32
C SER A 82 2.00 13.61 24.20
N ILE A 83 1.81 14.21 25.38
CA ILE A 83 2.81 14.30 26.44
C ILE A 83 2.26 13.70 27.73
N ASN A 84 3.13 13.14 28.55
CA ASN A 84 2.78 12.66 29.87
C ASN A 84 2.73 13.79 30.93
N ALA A 85 2.34 13.48 32.16
CA ALA A 85 2.21 14.44 33.24
C ALA A 85 3.55 15.12 33.61
N SER A 86 4.68 14.55 33.20
CA SER A 86 6.04 15.14 33.42
C SER A 86 6.48 16.02 32.24
N GLY A 87 5.62 16.28 31.25
CA GLY A 87 5.93 17.09 30.08
C GLY A 87 6.77 16.38 29.01
N ARG A 88 6.97 15.06 29.12
CA ARG A 88 7.73 14.26 28.16
C ARG A 88 6.79 13.65 27.12
N VAL A 89 7.32 13.42 25.92
CA VAL A 89 6.54 12.78 24.84
C VAL A 89 6.14 11.38 25.27
N ASN A 90 4.84 11.08 25.08
CA ASN A 90 4.24 9.79 25.33
C ASN A 90 3.90 9.05 24.01
N GLU A 91 3.50 9.82 23.00
CA GLU A 91 3.12 9.27 21.69
C GLU A 91 3.59 10.18 20.56
N TYR A 92 3.99 9.54 19.46
CA TYR A 92 4.22 10.19 18.18
C TYR A 92 3.21 9.70 17.14
N GLU A 93 2.94 10.57 16.17
CA GLU A 93 2.20 10.23 14.97
C GLU A 93 3.11 10.34 13.75
N ILE A 94 3.08 9.33 12.90
CA ILE A 94 3.70 9.36 11.58
C ILE A 94 2.62 9.74 10.57
N ILE A 95 2.93 10.74 9.76
CA ILE A 95 2.11 11.20 8.65
C ILE A 95 2.84 10.82 7.38
N TYR A 96 2.16 10.08 6.50
CA TYR A 96 2.65 9.74 5.17
C TYR A 96 1.82 10.46 4.13
N ASP A 97 2.44 11.36 3.38
CA ASP A 97 1.83 12.09 2.29
C ASP A 97 2.37 11.60 0.95
N LEU A 98 1.47 11.20 0.06
CA LEU A 98 1.76 10.70 -1.27
C LEU A 98 0.92 11.44 -2.30
N SER A 99 1.56 11.94 -3.37
CA SER A 99 0.90 12.44 -4.57
C SER A 99 1.38 11.66 -5.78
N PHE A 100 0.45 11.18 -6.60
CA PHE A 100 0.74 10.37 -7.77
C PHE A 100 -0.25 10.60 -8.89
N GLU A 101 0.16 10.27 -10.11
CA GLU A 101 -0.66 10.33 -11.31
C GLU A 101 -0.77 8.95 -11.93
N ILE A 102 -1.98 8.54 -12.28
CA ILE A 102 -2.23 7.35 -13.11
C ILE A 102 -2.69 7.81 -14.49
N SER A 103 -1.98 7.35 -15.52
CA SER A 103 -2.30 7.64 -16.93
C SER A 103 -2.67 6.32 -17.63
N PRO A 104 -3.96 6.00 -17.78
CA PRO A 104 -4.39 4.87 -18.59
C PRO A 104 -4.11 5.12 -20.08
N PRO A 105 -3.96 4.04 -20.90
CA PRO A 105 -3.84 4.18 -22.35
C PRO A 105 -5.05 4.92 -22.95
N ASN A 106 -4.77 5.89 -23.83
CA ASN A 106 -5.79 6.66 -24.56
C ASN A 106 -6.83 7.41 -23.70
N MET A 107 -6.56 7.57 -22.40
CA MET A 107 -7.43 8.29 -21.47
C MET A 107 -6.68 9.48 -20.82
N LYS A 108 -7.45 10.36 -20.19
CA LYS A 108 -6.87 11.44 -19.40
C LYS A 108 -6.23 10.88 -18.12
N SER A 109 -5.09 11.43 -17.77
CA SER A 109 -4.42 11.16 -16.50
C SER A 109 -5.29 11.58 -15.31
N VAL A 110 -5.19 10.84 -14.23
CA VAL A 110 -5.86 11.11 -12.96
C VAL A 110 -4.81 11.37 -11.89
N LEU A 111 -4.84 12.58 -11.35
CA LEU A 111 -4.00 12.99 -10.21
C LEU A 111 -4.73 12.65 -8.92
N GLU A 112 -4.04 11.99 -8.00
CA GLU A 112 -4.57 11.63 -6.69
C GLU A 112 -3.57 11.85 -5.57
N THR A 113 -4.09 12.01 -4.36
CA THR A 113 -3.30 12.12 -3.14
C THR A 113 -3.79 11.12 -2.10
N ILE A 114 -2.86 10.57 -1.33
CA ILE A 114 -3.13 9.71 -0.19
C ILE A 114 -2.42 10.32 1.01
N THR A 115 -3.13 10.53 2.10
CA THR A 115 -2.53 10.85 3.40
C THR A 115 -2.91 9.78 4.39
N LEU A 116 -1.92 9.13 5.00
CA LEU A 116 -2.11 8.14 6.05
C LEU A 116 -1.55 8.66 7.37
N TYR A 117 -2.17 8.24 8.46
CA TYR A 117 -1.77 8.58 9.82
C TYR A 117 -1.59 7.29 10.62
N ARG A 118 -0.53 7.20 11.40
CA ARG A 118 -0.26 6.10 12.34
C ARG A 118 0.41 6.66 13.58
N ASP A 119 -0.14 6.36 14.72
CA ASP A 119 0.40 6.69 16.03
C ASP A 119 1.14 5.50 16.64
N TYR A 120 2.09 5.78 17.50
CA TYR A 120 2.78 4.79 18.31
C TYR A 120 3.23 5.39 19.66
N SER A 121 3.22 4.53 20.67
CA SER A 121 3.73 4.90 21.99
C SER A 121 5.24 5.00 21.95
N PHE A 122 5.78 6.04 22.57
CA PHE A 122 7.21 6.32 22.65
C PHE A 122 7.73 6.03 24.06
N ASP A 123 8.73 5.15 24.17
CA ASP A 123 9.43 4.86 25.40
C ASP A 123 10.83 5.50 25.36
N GLU A 124 11.06 6.51 26.21
CA GLU A 124 12.33 7.23 26.29
C GLU A 124 13.51 6.34 26.72
N TYR A 125 13.24 5.21 27.35
CA TYR A 125 14.27 4.27 27.83
C TYR A 125 14.63 3.20 26.77
N ASN A 126 13.84 3.07 25.70
CA ASN A 126 13.97 2.04 24.67
C ASN A 126 14.04 2.61 23.25
N ILE A 127 15.08 3.42 23.00
CA ILE A 127 15.23 4.13 21.70
C ILE A 127 15.28 3.16 20.51
N MET A 128 15.92 2.00 20.66
CA MET A 128 16.00 1.00 19.58
C MET A 128 14.61 0.43 19.23
N VAL A 129 13.80 0.09 20.24
CA VAL A 129 12.44 -0.41 20.04
C VAL A 129 11.57 0.65 19.35
N ASN A 130 11.71 1.91 19.72
CA ASN A 130 11.00 3.01 19.07
C ASN A 130 11.38 3.13 17.58
N SER A 131 12.69 3.02 17.27
CA SER A 131 13.18 3.08 15.87
C SER A 131 12.65 1.93 15.04
N ASP A 132 12.68 0.71 15.55
CA ASP A 132 12.17 -0.49 14.87
C ASP A 132 10.64 -0.39 14.64
N THR A 133 9.92 0.10 15.64
CA THR A 133 8.47 0.34 15.55
C THR A 133 8.15 1.36 14.47
N GLU A 134 8.88 2.50 14.46
CA GLU A 134 8.68 3.53 13.44
C GLU A 134 8.98 3.00 12.03
N GLU A 135 10.06 2.24 11.85
CA GLU A 135 10.40 1.65 10.56
C GLU A 135 9.33 0.65 10.09
N GLN A 136 8.82 -0.19 10.99
CA GLN A 136 7.74 -1.13 10.69
C GLN A 136 6.47 -0.39 10.25
N ILE A 137 6.08 0.65 10.97
CA ILE A 137 4.92 1.48 10.62
C ILE A 137 5.10 2.11 9.24
N ARG A 138 6.28 2.65 8.91
CA ARG A 138 6.56 3.22 7.59
C ARG A 138 6.41 2.18 6.49
N LYS A 139 6.92 0.96 6.68
CA LYS A 139 6.75 -0.16 5.74
C LYS A 139 5.28 -0.51 5.53
N GLU A 140 4.50 -0.56 6.59
CA GLU A 140 3.05 -0.84 6.52
C GLU A 140 2.27 0.26 5.78
N MET A 141 2.63 1.54 6.00
CA MET A 141 2.03 2.67 5.30
C MET A 141 2.32 2.62 3.79
N VAL A 142 3.56 2.31 3.41
CA VAL A 142 3.96 2.09 2.01
C VAL A 142 3.16 0.94 1.39
N ALA A 143 3.07 -0.21 2.06
CA ALA A 143 2.32 -1.36 1.57
C ALA A 143 0.83 -1.06 1.42
N THR A 144 0.24 -0.32 2.37
CA THR A 144 -1.16 0.13 2.30
C THR A 144 -1.38 1.04 1.10
N SER A 145 -0.47 1.99 0.85
CA SER A 145 -0.57 2.92 -0.28
C SER A 145 -0.42 2.21 -1.62
N ALA A 146 0.48 1.23 -1.72
CA ALA A 146 0.60 0.37 -2.89
C ALA A 146 -0.73 -0.35 -3.19
N ALA A 147 -1.38 -0.93 -2.17
CA ALA A 147 -2.66 -1.59 -2.34
C ALA A 147 -3.77 -0.62 -2.81
N LEU A 148 -3.79 0.61 -2.31
CA LEU A 148 -4.74 1.64 -2.74
C LEU A 148 -4.51 2.02 -4.21
N ILE A 149 -3.25 2.15 -4.65
CA ILE A 149 -2.92 2.41 -6.07
C ILE A 149 -3.38 1.26 -6.96
N TYR A 150 -3.18 0.00 -6.56
CA TYR A 150 -3.66 -1.16 -7.33
C TYR A 150 -5.17 -1.19 -7.44
N ASN A 151 -5.89 -0.91 -6.35
CA ASN A 151 -7.35 -0.82 -6.38
C ASN A 151 -7.81 0.28 -7.34
N ARG A 152 -7.10 1.41 -7.34
CA ARG A 152 -7.40 2.50 -8.27
C ARG A 152 -7.13 2.14 -9.71
N LEU A 153 -6.00 1.48 -9.97
CA LEU A 153 -5.66 0.99 -11.31
C LEU A 153 -6.73 0.02 -11.83
N ASN A 154 -7.16 -0.95 -11.01
CA ASN A 154 -8.25 -1.88 -11.35
C ASN A 154 -9.57 -1.15 -11.67
N ALA A 155 -9.91 -0.12 -10.89
CA ALA A 155 -11.13 0.64 -11.16
C ALA A 155 -11.08 1.41 -12.50
N LEU A 156 -9.87 1.81 -12.93
CA LEU A 156 -9.67 2.48 -14.22
C LEU A 156 -9.69 1.48 -15.40
N THR A 157 -9.14 0.28 -15.22
CA THR A 157 -9.18 -0.78 -16.25
C THR A 157 -10.61 -1.25 -16.53
N ASN A 158 -11.43 -1.41 -15.48
CA ASN A 158 -12.83 -1.81 -15.62
C ASN A 158 -13.72 -0.74 -16.30
N LYS A 159 -13.27 0.52 -16.37
CA LYS A 159 -13.97 1.60 -17.08
C LYS A 159 -13.58 1.70 -18.57
N SER A 160 -12.48 1.08 -18.96
CA SER A 160 -11.97 1.09 -20.34
C SER A 160 -12.52 -0.05 -21.20
N ASN A 161 -13.14 -1.04 -20.58
CA ASN A 161 -13.86 -2.14 -21.20
C ASN A 161 -15.37 -1.84 -21.22
#